data_cdab164dcca5e44f34507980df3fe0c5
#
_entry.id   cdab164dcca5e44f34507980df3fe0c5
#
_cell.length_a   1.000
_cell.length_b   1.000
_cell.length_c   1.000
_cell.angle_alpha   90.00
_cell.angle_beta   90.00
_cell.angle_gamma   90.00
#
_symmetry.space_group_name_H-M   'P 1'
#
loop_
_entity.id
_entity.type
_entity.pdbx_description
1 polymer ?
#
loop_
_entity_poly.entity_id
_entity_poly.type
_entity_poly.pdbx_seq_one_letter_code
_entity_poly.pdbx_strand_id
1 'polypeptide(L)'
;MTTKDFLRQVAELVRFQVPPGFQEFETVGPWGGLVKFHFGEPRIHYEVWVQRRHKVVELGLHFESKPETNIHYLKELTEHFEDIRSALGQQVEAEQWTSRWTRIHQSIALETLDEDLMWEVATQASRMIGVLEPLVREASKTIKVPADF
;
A
#
# COMPACT_ATOMS: atom_id res chain seq x y z
N MET A 1 -12.09 -1.56 -20.24
CA MET A 1 -10.99 -0.78 -19.67
C MET A 1 -9.74 -1.66 -19.60
N THR A 2 -8.62 -1.16 -20.05
CA THR A 2 -7.36 -1.91 -19.94
C THR A 2 -6.84 -1.84 -18.51
N THR A 3 -5.99 -2.80 -18.14
CA THR A 3 -5.34 -2.79 -16.83
C THR A 3 -4.55 -1.50 -16.59
N LYS A 4 -3.84 -1.04 -17.62
CA LYS A 4 -3.06 0.18 -17.54
C LYS A 4 -3.93 1.41 -17.30
N ASP A 5 -5.04 1.54 -18.01
CA ASP A 5 -5.97 2.66 -17.82
C ASP A 5 -6.64 2.61 -16.46
N PHE A 6 -7.03 1.42 -16.02
CA PHE A 6 -7.59 1.21 -14.69
C PHE A 6 -6.62 1.71 -13.60
N LEU A 7 -5.38 1.26 -13.66
CA LEU A 7 -4.37 1.64 -12.65
C LEU A 7 -4.02 3.13 -12.71
N ARG A 8 -4.00 3.71 -13.90
CA ARG A 8 -3.75 5.14 -14.06
C ARG A 8 -4.85 5.97 -13.43
N GLN A 9 -6.10 5.57 -13.63
CA GLN A 9 -7.25 6.25 -13.04
C GLN A 9 -7.32 6.03 -11.52
N VAL A 10 -7.00 4.83 -11.05
CA VAL A 10 -6.89 4.57 -9.60
C VAL A 10 -5.88 5.52 -8.97
N ALA A 11 -4.70 5.69 -9.59
CA ALA A 11 -3.67 6.58 -9.06
C ALA A 11 -4.15 8.03 -8.94
N GLU A 12 -4.87 8.52 -9.95
CA GLU A 12 -5.44 9.87 -9.91
C GLU A 12 -6.48 10.03 -8.80
N LEU A 13 -7.36 9.04 -8.65
CA LEU A 13 -8.38 9.06 -7.60
C LEU A 13 -7.78 8.96 -6.21
N VAL A 14 -6.75 8.15 -6.03
CA VAL A 14 -6.04 8.05 -4.74
C VAL A 14 -5.50 9.42 -4.35
N ARG A 15 -4.83 10.11 -5.26
CA ARG A 15 -4.29 11.44 -4.98
C ARG A 15 -5.38 12.43 -4.60
N PHE A 16 -6.53 12.34 -5.24
CA PHE A 16 -7.67 13.20 -4.95
C PHE A 16 -8.31 12.88 -3.58
N GLN A 17 -8.39 11.59 -3.22
CA GLN A 17 -9.13 11.13 -2.05
C GLN A 17 -8.33 11.10 -0.74
N VAL A 18 -7.01 11.02 -0.78
CA VAL A 18 -6.21 10.98 0.45
C VAL A 18 -6.38 12.26 1.26
N PRO A 19 -6.25 12.20 2.59
CA PRO A 19 -6.35 13.40 3.42
C PRO A 19 -5.32 14.45 3.05
N PRO A 20 -5.61 15.74 3.32
CA PRO A 20 -4.61 16.80 3.15
C PRO A 20 -3.33 16.44 3.89
N GLY A 21 -2.18 16.67 3.25
CA GLY A 21 -0.88 16.30 3.80
C GLY A 21 -0.36 14.95 3.29
N PHE A 22 -1.21 14.15 2.62
CA PHE A 22 -0.79 12.86 2.04
C PHE A 22 -0.88 12.84 0.52
N GLN A 23 -1.01 14.00 -0.12
CA GLN A 23 -1.15 14.08 -1.57
C GLN A 23 0.18 14.15 -2.31
N GLU A 24 1.29 14.38 -1.60
CA GLU A 24 2.61 14.62 -2.17
C GLU A 24 3.42 13.33 -2.38
N PHE A 25 2.75 12.23 -2.67
CA PHE A 25 3.47 10.99 -3.00
C PHE A 25 3.88 10.98 -4.48
N GLU A 26 4.95 10.26 -4.76
CA GLU A 26 5.37 9.97 -6.13
C GLU A 26 4.71 8.69 -6.60
N THR A 27 4.34 8.65 -7.88
CA THR A 27 3.74 7.50 -8.52
C THR A 27 4.76 6.84 -9.45
N VAL A 28 4.90 5.53 -9.33
CA VAL A 28 5.78 4.71 -10.16
C VAL A 28 4.93 3.70 -10.92
N GLY A 29 5.02 3.72 -12.23
CA GLY A 29 4.17 2.92 -13.11
C GLY A 29 2.97 3.71 -13.60
N PRO A 30 1.91 3.03 -14.13
CA PRO A 30 1.72 1.57 -14.08
C PRO A 30 2.52 0.81 -15.14
N TRP A 31 3.01 -0.35 -14.75
CA TRP A 31 3.52 -1.35 -15.67
C TRP A 31 3.37 -2.74 -15.05
N GLY A 32 3.24 -3.78 -15.90
CA GLY A 32 3.12 -5.15 -15.43
C GLY A 32 1.93 -5.39 -14.50
N GLY A 33 0.85 -4.61 -14.65
CA GLY A 33 -0.32 -4.72 -13.80
C GLY A 33 -0.18 -4.05 -12.44
N LEU A 34 0.83 -3.24 -12.22
CA LEU A 34 1.24 -2.72 -10.92
C LEU A 34 1.44 -1.22 -10.96
N VAL A 35 0.96 -0.50 -9.95
CA VAL A 35 1.29 0.89 -9.70
C VAL A 35 1.72 1.03 -8.24
N LYS A 36 2.74 1.87 -7.99
CA LYS A 36 3.28 2.12 -6.65
C LYS A 36 3.18 3.59 -6.28
N PHE A 37 3.03 3.84 -4.98
CA PHE A 37 3.04 5.19 -4.41
C PHE A 37 4.04 5.25 -3.26
N HIS A 38 4.93 6.24 -3.22
CA HIS A 38 5.86 6.40 -2.11
C HIS A 38 6.04 7.86 -1.70
N PHE A 39 6.40 8.06 -0.45
CA PHE A 39 6.58 9.38 0.17
C PHE A 39 8.06 9.67 0.40
N GLY A 40 8.85 9.68 -0.68
CA GLY A 40 10.26 10.02 -0.62
C GLY A 40 11.22 8.84 -0.54
N GLU A 41 10.81 7.70 0.04
CA GLU A 41 11.63 6.49 0.10
C GLU A 41 10.99 5.37 -0.73
N PRO A 42 11.50 5.09 -1.94
CA PRO A 42 10.86 4.12 -2.84
C PRO A 42 10.78 2.70 -2.29
N ARG A 43 11.64 2.34 -1.34
CA ARG A 43 11.65 0.98 -0.76
C ARG A 43 10.56 0.77 0.28
N ILE A 44 9.88 1.84 0.67
CA ILE A 44 8.69 1.79 1.53
C ILE A 44 7.57 2.40 0.70
N HIS A 45 6.69 1.56 0.19
CA HIS A 45 5.70 2.02 -0.79
C HIS A 45 4.38 1.27 -0.67
N TYR A 46 3.34 1.92 -1.15
CA TYR A 46 2.03 1.30 -1.33
C TYR A 46 1.95 0.76 -2.75
N GLU A 47 1.27 -0.38 -2.92
CA GLU A 47 1.06 -0.99 -4.23
C GLU A 47 -0.41 -1.25 -4.49
N VAL A 48 -0.81 -1.11 -5.75
CA VAL A 48 -2.05 -1.63 -6.29
C VAL A 48 -1.66 -2.57 -7.42
N TRP A 49 -1.96 -3.85 -7.28
CA TRP A 49 -1.52 -4.90 -8.20
C TRP A 49 -2.71 -5.69 -8.72
N VAL A 50 -3.01 -5.57 -10.01
CA VAL A 50 -4.08 -6.32 -10.67
C VAL A 50 -3.55 -7.70 -11.01
N GLN A 51 -4.09 -8.73 -10.35
CA GLN A 51 -3.71 -10.13 -10.55
C GLN A 51 -4.86 -10.87 -11.24
N ARG A 52 -4.92 -10.79 -12.56
CA ARG A 52 -6.01 -11.39 -13.33
C ARG A 52 -6.09 -12.91 -13.15
N ARG A 53 -4.94 -13.59 -13.05
CA ARG A 53 -4.90 -15.03 -12.86
C ARG A 53 -5.55 -15.45 -11.55
N HIS A 54 -5.36 -14.66 -10.50
CA HIS A 54 -5.91 -14.95 -9.18
C HIS A 54 -7.26 -14.27 -8.94
N LYS A 55 -7.74 -13.50 -9.90
CA LYS A 55 -9.02 -12.77 -9.84
C LYS A 55 -9.11 -11.86 -8.62
N VAL A 56 -8.04 -11.15 -8.33
CA VAL A 56 -7.97 -10.18 -7.24
C VAL A 56 -7.21 -8.94 -7.67
N VAL A 57 -7.49 -7.83 -6.98
CA VAL A 57 -6.64 -6.65 -6.94
C VAL A 57 -6.01 -6.63 -5.56
N GLU A 58 -4.70 -6.72 -5.50
CA GLU A 58 -3.94 -6.72 -4.25
C GLU A 58 -3.59 -5.28 -3.88
N LEU A 59 -3.87 -4.90 -2.64
CA LEU A 59 -3.50 -3.60 -2.07
C LEU A 59 -2.56 -3.84 -0.91
N GLY A 60 -1.46 -3.11 -0.84
CA GLY A 60 -0.54 -3.33 0.26
C GLY A 60 0.45 -2.19 0.48
N LEU A 61 0.93 -2.14 1.71
CA LEU A 61 2.10 -1.37 2.11
C LEU A 61 3.27 -2.34 2.21
N HIS A 62 4.29 -2.09 1.42
CA HIS A 62 5.45 -2.97 1.27
C HIS A 62 6.70 -2.34 1.88
N PHE A 63 7.42 -3.13 2.66
CA PHE A 63 8.71 -2.76 3.23
C PHE A 63 9.77 -3.61 2.53
N GLU A 64 10.49 -3.00 1.60
CA GLU A 64 11.45 -3.69 0.72
C GLU A 64 12.85 -3.10 0.85
N SER A 65 13.20 -2.64 2.04
CA SER A 65 14.51 -2.16 2.41
C SER A 65 15.37 -3.31 2.95
N LYS A 66 16.27 -3.04 3.88
CA LYS A 66 17.06 -4.08 4.55
C LYS A 66 16.15 -4.91 5.47
N PRO A 67 16.42 -6.22 5.67
CA PRO A 67 15.58 -7.07 6.50
C PRO A 67 15.28 -6.52 7.88
N GLU A 68 16.26 -6.00 8.58
CA GLU A 68 16.08 -5.44 9.92
C GLU A 68 15.21 -4.18 9.92
N THR A 69 15.30 -3.36 8.87
CA THR A 69 14.45 -2.19 8.70
C THR A 69 13.00 -2.62 8.44
N ASN A 70 12.82 -3.61 7.58
CA ASN A 70 11.49 -4.12 7.23
C ASN A 70 10.79 -4.73 8.44
N ILE A 71 11.52 -5.49 9.24
CA ILE A 71 10.98 -6.09 10.47
C ILE A 71 10.62 -5.01 11.50
N HIS A 72 11.45 -3.96 11.60
CA HIS A 72 11.16 -2.84 12.50
C HIS A 72 9.81 -2.19 12.17
N TYR A 73 9.58 -1.87 10.90
CA TYR A 73 8.30 -1.30 10.48
C TYR A 73 7.13 -2.23 10.74
N LEU A 74 7.26 -3.49 10.36
CA LEU A 74 6.19 -4.46 10.56
C LEU A 74 5.83 -4.58 12.03
N LYS A 75 6.83 -4.69 12.89
CA LYS A 75 6.64 -4.81 14.33
C LYS A 75 5.96 -3.57 14.92
N GLU A 76 6.45 -2.38 14.56
CA GLU A 76 5.88 -1.14 15.06
C GLU A 76 4.41 -0.97 14.62
N LEU A 77 4.11 -1.28 13.38
CA LEU A 77 2.74 -1.16 12.89
C LEU A 77 1.82 -2.24 13.46
N THR A 78 2.30 -3.46 13.65
CA THR A 78 1.46 -4.53 14.20
C THR A 78 1.10 -4.31 15.67
N GLU A 79 1.79 -3.43 16.38
CA GLU A 79 1.35 -3.01 17.72
C GLU A 79 -0.01 -2.29 17.68
N HIS A 80 -0.39 -1.76 16.52
CA HIS A 80 -1.66 -1.08 16.27
C HIS A 80 -2.61 -1.92 15.41
N PHE A 81 -2.38 -3.23 15.32
CA PHE A 81 -3.05 -4.05 14.30
C PHE A 81 -4.56 -4.14 14.50
N GLU A 82 -5.02 -4.14 15.73
CA GLU A 82 -6.46 -4.14 16.03
C GLU A 82 -7.13 -2.88 15.49
N ASP A 83 -6.51 -1.72 15.71
CA ASP A 83 -7.01 -0.44 15.17
C ASP A 83 -6.94 -0.41 13.65
N ILE A 84 -5.87 -0.96 13.06
CA ILE A 84 -5.73 -1.06 11.61
C ILE A 84 -6.87 -1.87 11.02
N ARG A 85 -7.16 -3.04 11.59
CA ARG A 85 -8.25 -3.89 11.13
C ARG A 85 -9.63 -3.25 11.33
N SER A 86 -9.82 -2.54 12.42
CA SER A 86 -11.06 -1.80 12.66
C SER A 86 -11.33 -0.76 11.57
N ALA A 87 -10.27 -0.11 11.10
CA ALA A 87 -10.38 0.94 10.07
C ALA A 87 -10.42 0.39 8.64
N LEU A 88 -9.66 -0.65 8.35
CA LEU A 88 -9.47 -1.15 6.97
C LEU A 88 -10.22 -2.44 6.66
N GLY A 89 -10.61 -3.21 7.68
CA GLY A 89 -11.30 -4.50 7.52
C GLY A 89 -10.52 -5.65 8.13
N GLN A 90 -11.24 -6.72 8.48
CA GLN A 90 -10.65 -7.86 9.18
C GLN A 90 -9.78 -8.74 8.28
N GLN A 91 -9.87 -8.58 6.96
CA GLN A 91 -9.08 -9.34 6.01
C GLN A 91 -7.67 -8.80 5.82
N VAL A 92 -7.35 -7.65 6.43
CA VAL A 92 -5.98 -7.10 6.37
C VAL A 92 -5.02 -8.03 7.10
N GLU A 93 -3.91 -8.36 6.47
CA GLU A 93 -2.89 -9.23 7.01
C GLU A 93 -1.53 -8.55 7.02
N ALA A 94 -0.71 -8.88 8.01
CA ALA A 94 0.67 -8.43 8.11
C ALA A 94 1.55 -9.68 8.04
N GLU A 95 2.53 -9.70 7.13
CA GLU A 95 3.35 -10.88 6.92
C GLU A 95 4.75 -10.56 6.42
N GLN A 96 5.66 -11.49 6.67
CA GLN A 96 6.93 -11.59 5.95
C GLN A 96 6.64 -12.44 4.72
N TRP A 97 6.58 -11.81 3.53
CA TRP A 97 6.13 -12.49 2.32
C TRP A 97 7.24 -12.97 1.39
N THR A 98 8.47 -12.55 1.69
CA THR A 98 9.68 -13.14 1.11
C THR A 98 10.68 -13.38 2.24
N SER A 99 11.85 -13.94 1.94
CA SER A 99 12.89 -14.13 2.95
C SER A 99 13.41 -12.80 3.53
N ARG A 100 13.13 -11.67 2.88
CA ARG A 100 13.68 -10.36 3.26
C ARG A 100 12.62 -9.29 3.46
N TRP A 101 11.49 -9.36 2.74
CA TRP A 101 10.50 -8.29 2.65
C TRP A 101 9.26 -8.59 3.47
N THR A 102 8.66 -7.52 4.00
CA THR A 102 7.42 -7.60 4.77
C THR A 102 6.35 -6.72 4.14
N ARG A 103 5.10 -6.99 4.47
CA ARG A 103 3.98 -6.18 3.96
C ARG A 103 2.77 -6.24 4.89
N ILE A 104 1.94 -5.21 4.76
CA ILE A 104 0.58 -5.18 5.31
C ILE A 104 -0.33 -5.05 4.11
N HIS A 105 -1.24 -6.01 3.90
CA HIS A 105 -1.97 -6.10 2.63
C HIS A 105 -3.37 -6.67 2.78
N GLN A 106 -4.14 -6.50 1.72
CA GLN A 106 -5.47 -7.10 1.56
C GLN A 106 -5.76 -7.22 0.08
N SER A 107 -6.78 -8.00 -0.27
CA SER A 107 -7.20 -8.14 -1.66
C SER A 107 -8.67 -7.81 -1.83
N ILE A 108 -9.02 -7.34 -3.03
CA ILE A 108 -10.39 -7.07 -3.45
C ILE A 108 -10.69 -8.00 -4.63
N ALA A 109 -11.85 -8.65 -4.62
CA ALA A 109 -12.23 -9.56 -5.71
C ALA A 109 -12.30 -8.82 -7.04
N LEU A 110 -11.72 -9.41 -8.08
CA LEU A 110 -11.73 -8.89 -9.44
C LEU A 110 -12.65 -9.74 -10.30
N GLU A 111 -13.81 -9.20 -10.68
CA GLU A 111 -14.67 -9.81 -11.67
C GLU A 111 -14.49 -9.13 -13.02
N THR A 112 -14.63 -7.81 -13.05
CA THR A 112 -14.49 -6.99 -14.26
C THR A 112 -13.77 -5.70 -13.90
N LEU A 113 -12.82 -5.28 -14.73
CA LEU A 113 -12.19 -3.97 -14.59
C LEU A 113 -13.15 -2.89 -15.10
N ASP A 114 -13.93 -2.35 -14.19
CA ASP A 114 -14.93 -1.32 -14.47
C ASP A 114 -14.82 -0.15 -13.50
N GLU A 115 -15.67 0.86 -13.69
CA GLU A 115 -15.64 2.05 -12.84
C GLU A 115 -16.00 1.75 -11.38
N ASP A 116 -16.91 0.82 -11.12
CA ASP A 116 -17.28 0.47 -9.75
C ASP A 116 -16.09 -0.11 -9.00
N LEU A 117 -15.37 -1.03 -9.62
CA LEU A 117 -14.16 -1.60 -9.04
C LEU A 117 -13.08 -0.53 -8.87
N MET A 118 -12.93 0.35 -9.85
CA MET A 118 -11.97 1.44 -9.79
C MET A 118 -12.20 2.33 -8.57
N TRP A 119 -13.44 2.72 -8.31
CA TRP A 119 -13.80 3.52 -7.14
C TRP A 119 -13.57 2.76 -5.84
N GLU A 120 -13.93 1.50 -5.80
CA GLU A 120 -13.72 0.65 -4.62
C GLU A 120 -12.23 0.54 -4.29
N VAL A 121 -11.41 0.22 -5.28
CA VAL A 121 -9.95 0.06 -5.11
C VAL A 121 -9.32 1.39 -4.69
N ALA A 122 -9.65 2.48 -5.36
CA ALA A 122 -9.10 3.79 -5.05
C ALA A 122 -9.49 4.26 -3.65
N THR A 123 -10.74 4.04 -3.26
CA THR A 123 -11.23 4.40 -1.92
C THR A 123 -10.49 3.61 -0.84
N GLN A 124 -10.33 2.32 -1.04
CA GLN A 124 -9.65 1.48 -0.05
C GLN A 124 -8.15 1.78 0.01
N ALA A 125 -7.51 2.02 -1.13
CA ALA A 125 -6.09 2.42 -1.15
C ALA A 125 -5.88 3.77 -0.46
N SER A 126 -6.76 4.72 -0.68
CA SER A 126 -6.71 6.03 -0.02
C SER A 126 -6.87 5.90 1.49
N ARG A 127 -7.79 5.05 1.92
CA ARG A 127 -8.03 4.75 3.32
C ARG A 127 -6.82 4.10 3.96
N MET A 128 -6.20 3.16 3.24
CA MET A 128 -4.97 2.50 3.69
C MET A 128 -3.85 3.51 3.93
N ILE A 129 -3.63 4.43 3.01
CA ILE A 129 -2.63 5.49 3.17
C ILE A 129 -2.95 6.34 4.40
N GLY A 130 -4.20 6.78 4.54
CA GLY A 130 -4.62 7.62 5.65
C GLY A 130 -4.45 6.99 7.02
N VAL A 131 -4.59 5.66 7.10
CA VAL A 131 -4.44 4.89 8.34
C VAL A 131 -2.98 4.53 8.61
N LEU A 132 -2.28 4.04 7.59
CA LEU A 132 -0.94 3.48 7.79
C LEU A 132 0.17 4.52 7.73
N GLU A 133 0.06 5.55 6.88
CA GLU A 133 1.15 6.50 6.71
C GLU A 133 1.52 7.25 7.99
N PRO A 134 0.57 7.71 8.83
CA PRO A 134 0.94 8.28 10.13
C PRO A 134 1.75 7.34 11.01
N LEU A 135 1.43 6.05 10.98
CA LEU A 135 2.16 5.02 11.75
C LEU A 135 3.55 4.79 11.17
N VAL A 136 3.67 4.80 9.84
CA VAL A 136 4.98 4.69 9.16
C VAL A 136 5.88 5.86 9.56
N ARG A 137 5.35 7.08 9.54
CA ARG A 137 6.11 8.28 9.91
C ARG A 137 6.56 8.23 11.36
N GLU A 138 5.71 7.74 12.25
CA GLU A 138 6.07 7.58 13.65
C GLU A 138 7.14 6.51 13.83
N ALA A 139 6.98 5.35 13.18
CA ALA A 139 7.96 4.26 13.23
C ALA A 139 9.32 4.67 12.67
N SER A 140 9.34 5.53 11.66
CA SER A 140 10.60 5.99 11.05
C SER A 140 11.48 6.77 12.02
N LYS A 141 10.89 7.40 13.03
CA LYS A 141 11.62 8.19 14.03
C LYS A 141 12.51 7.33 14.93
N THR A 142 12.22 6.04 15.03
CA THR A 142 12.97 5.12 15.90
C THR A 142 13.93 4.21 15.15
N ILE A 143 14.08 4.40 13.83
CA ILE A 143 15.06 3.67 13.05
C ILE A 143 16.46 4.25 13.34
N LYS A 144 17.39 3.37 13.75
CA LYS A 144 18.72 3.77 14.22
C LYS A 144 19.71 4.08 13.11
N VAL A 145 19.45 3.66 11.88
CA VAL A 145 20.38 3.78 10.75
C VAL A 145 19.65 4.32 9.53
N PRO A 146 19.18 5.60 9.56
CA PRO A 146 18.38 6.16 8.47
C PRO A 146 19.11 6.18 7.13
N ALA A 147 20.46 6.30 7.14
CA ALA A 147 21.27 6.30 5.92
C ALA A 147 21.25 4.96 5.19
N ASP A 148 20.75 3.89 5.81
CA ASP A 148 20.70 2.55 5.23
C ASP A 148 19.39 2.27 4.46
N PHE A 149 18.54 3.24 4.37
CA PHE A 149 17.34 3.14 3.58
C PHE A 149 17.59 2.91 2.07
#